data_d3409915d678216a4a72659a7a2efa81
#
_entry.id   d3409915d678216a4a72659a7a2efa81
#
_cell.length_a   1.000
_cell.length_b   1.000
_cell.length_c   1.000
_cell.angle_alpha   90.00
_cell.angle_beta   90.00
_cell.angle_gamma   90.00
#
_symmetry.space_group_name_H-M   'P 1'
#
loop_
_entity.id
_entity.type
_entity.pdbx_description
1 polymer ?
#
loop_
_entity_poly.entity_id
_entity_poly.type
_entity_poly.pdbx_seq_one_letter_code
_entity_poly.pdbx_strand_id
1 'polypeptide(L)'
;MTADPWEDNAAWWQAEFTDGADPEYEEQILPLAAECLVEAHDVLDVGCGEGQVSRLAKGLPRVQRVVGVDPTWAQLRVAIGRGGGPAFTRGDAARLPFRDNAFDAVVACLVFEHIVAVDDAIAEVARVLRPRGRFALFLNHPLLQTPNSGWIDDQVLDPPEQYWRVGDYLVEDESLEEVEKDVFIPFLHRPLSRYVNALVRNGLTIERMEEPAPPAGFLARASEYAAAATIPRLMVLLVRASD
;
A
#
# COMPACT_ATOMS: atom_id res chain seq x y z
N MET A 1 25.24 12.70 -3.58
CA MET A 1 23.82 12.60 -3.20
C MET A 1 23.44 11.19 -3.60
N THR A 2 23.02 10.37 -2.68
CA THR A 2 22.44 9.07 -3.02
C THR A 2 21.17 9.34 -3.81
N ALA A 3 21.03 8.73 -4.98
CA ALA A 3 19.81 8.79 -5.79
C ALA A 3 18.63 8.35 -4.90
N ASP A 4 17.52 9.09 -4.96
CA ASP A 4 16.26 8.68 -4.31
C ASP A 4 15.42 7.97 -5.37
N PRO A 5 15.28 6.64 -5.30
CA PRO A 5 14.58 5.88 -6.33
C PRO A 5 13.14 6.35 -6.57
N TRP A 6 12.47 6.84 -5.51
CA TRP A 6 11.10 7.33 -5.62
C TRP A 6 11.01 8.69 -6.31
N GLU A 7 11.98 9.60 -6.03
CA GLU A 7 12.05 10.89 -6.72
C GLU A 7 12.39 10.70 -8.20
N ASP A 8 13.32 9.78 -8.51
CA ASP A 8 13.79 9.53 -9.88
C ASP A 8 12.72 8.82 -10.73
N ASN A 9 11.91 7.93 -10.14
CA ASN A 9 10.90 7.13 -10.85
C ASN A 9 9.45 7.64 -10.68
N ALA A 10 9.25 8.82 -10.11
CA ALA A 10 7.90 9.35 -9.85
C ALA A 10 7.03 9.47 -11.11
N ALA A 11 7.61 9.87 -12.23
CA ALA A 11 6.88 10.00 -13.50
C ALA A 11 6.40 8.65 -14.05
N TRP A 12 7.21 7.60 -13.90
CA TRP A 12 6.83 6.25 -14.25
C TRP A 12 5.65 5.78 -13.40
N TRP A 13 5.73 5.93 -12.06
CA TRP A 13 4.63 5.57 -11.16
C TRP A 13 3.32 6.26 -11.54
N GLN A 14 3.39 7.55 -11.86
CA GLN A 14 2.22 8.33 -12.26
C GLN A 14 1.59 7.83 -13.56
N ALA A 15 2.40 7.35 -14.50
CA ALA A 15 1.91 6.82 -15.78
C ALA A 15 1.27 5.43 -15.62
N GLU A 16 1.85 4.56 -14.80
CA GLU A 16 1.46 3.15 -14.72
C GLU A 16 0.34 2.87 -13.70
N PHE A 17 0.22 3.67 -12.64
CA PHE A 17 -0.67 3.36 -11.51
C PHE A 17 -1.80 4.36 -11.27
N THR A 18 -1.89 5.45 -12.04
CA THR A 18 -2.90 6.49 -11.81
C THR A 18 -3.76 6.75 -13.03
N ASP A 19 -4.88 7.48 -12.83
CA ASP A 19 -5.80 7.90 -13.89
C ASP A 19 -6.41 6.71 -14.70
N GLY A 20 -6.63 5.57 -14.04
CA GLY A 20 -7.22 4.39 -14.66
C GLY A 20 -6.25 3.48 -15.39
N ALA A 21 -4.94 3.72 -15.30
CA ALA A 21 -3.93 2.89 -15.96
C ALA A 21 -3.82 1.49 -15.34
N ASP A 22 -3.98 1.37 -14.02
CA ASP A 22 -3.87 0.11 -13.30
C ASP A 22 -5.23 -0.46 -12.87
N PRO A 23 -5.62 -1.65 -13.38
CA PRO A 23 -6.86 -2.30 -12.99
C PRO A 23 -6.92 -2.70 -11.51
N GLU A 24 -5.80 -3.00 -10.85
CA GLU A 24 -5.80 -3.32 -9.42
C GLU A 24 -6.20 -2.08 -8.59
N TYR A 25 -5.74 -0.89 -8.96
CA TYR A 25 -6.20 0.35 -8.33
C TYR A 25 -7.68 0.61 -8.60
N GLU A 26 -8.11 0.57 -9.85
CA GLU A 26 -9.48 0.94 -10.24
C GLU A 26 -10.54 -0.05 -9.76
N GLU A 27 -10.29 -1.35 -9.94
CA GLU A 27 -11.29 -2.38 -9.68
C GLU A 27 -11.25 -2.89 -8.23
N GLN A 28 -10.17 -2.64 -7.47
CA GLN A 28 -9.97 -3.26 -6.15
C GLN A 28 -9.54 -2.27 -5.06
N ILE A 29 -8.41 -1.57 -5.22
CA ILE A 29 -7.84 -0.74 -4.16
C ILE A 29 -8.74 0.46 -3.85
N LEU A 30 -9.14 1.24 -4.86
CA LEU A 30 -9.97 2.43 -4.66
C LEU A 30 -11.36 2.09 -4.09
N PRO A 31 -12.10 1.07 -4.58
CA PRO A 31 -13.36 0.66 -3.95
C PRO A 31 -13.21 0.23 -2.48
N LEU A 32 -12.20 -0.58 -2.15
CA LEU A 32 -11.96 -1.01 -0.77
C LEU A 32 -11.52 0.15 0.14
N ALA A 33 -10.69 1.08 -0.37
CA ALA A 33 -10.32 2.28 0.36
C ALA A 33 -11.54 3.16 0.67
N ALA A 34 -12.45 3.33 -0.32
CA ALA A 34 -13.70 4.07 -0.10
C ALA A 34 -14.56 3.41 0.98
N GLU A 35 -14.70 2.07 0.97
CA GLU A 35 -15.41 1.32 2.01
C GLU A 35 -14.80 1.52 3.40
N CYS A 36 -13.48 1.39 3.52
CA CYS A 36 -12.76 1.56 4.79
C CYS A 36 -12.92 2.98 5.36
N LEU A 37 -13.04 4.00 4.51
CA LEU A 37 -13.05 5.42 4.87
C LEU A 37 -14.45 6.05 4.93
N VAL A 38 -15.53 5.32 4.61
CA VAL A 38 -16.89 5.84 4.44
C VAL A 38 -17.42 6.58 5.68
N GLU A 39 -17.00 6.18 6.88
CA GLU A 39 -17.41 6.78 8.16
C GLU A 39 -16.43 7.84 8.69
N ALA A 40 -15.30 8.08 8.00
CA ALA A 40 -14.26 8.99 8.42
C ALA A 40 -14.66 10.47 8.22
N HIS A 41 -14.06 11.36 9.05
CA HIS A 41 -14.19 12.81 8.95
C HIS A 41 -12.85 13.48 8.64
N ASP A 42 -11.81 13.13 9.41
CA ASP A 42 -10.45 13.67 9.28
C ASP A 42 -9.49 12.55 8.85
N VAL A 43 -9.14 12.51 7.58
CA VAL A 43 -8.34 11.44 6.97
C VAL A 43 -6.89 11.88 6.78
N LEU A 44 -5.95 11.02 7.13
CA LEU A 44 -4.54 11.09 6.72
C LEU A 44 -4.24 9.98 5.71
N ASP A 45 -3.67 10.35 4.58
CA ASP A 45 -3.18 9.45 3.56
C ASP A 45 -1.64 9.42 3.63
N VAL A 46 -1.07 8.29 4.11
CA VAL A 46 0.38 8.12 4.31
C VAL A 46 1.00 7.48 3.08
N GLY A 47 2.02 8.11 2.52
CA GLY A 47 2.58 7.74 1.22
C GLY A 47 1.61 8.05 0.10
N CYS A 48 1.02 9.25 0.13
CA CYS A 48 -0.09 9.62 -0.74
C CYS A 48 0.26 9.70 -2.24
N GLY A 49 1.54 9.67 -2.58
CA GLY A 49 2.00 9.82 -3.96
C GLY A 49 1.42 11.08 -4.61
N GLU A 50 0.86 10.92 -5.80
CA GLU A 50 0.19 11.99 -6.52
C GLU A 50 -1.25 12.28 -6.05
N GLY A 51 -1.69 11.66 -4.94
CA GLY A 51 -2.91 11.99 -4.22
C GLY A 51 -4.18 11.29 -4.71
N GLN A 52 -4.10 10.16 -5.41
CA GLN A 52 -5.26 9.44 -5.93
C GLN A 52 -6.22 9.01 -4.81
N VAL A 53 -5.72 8.34 -3.77
CA VAL A 53 -6.51 7.92 -2.60
C VAL A 53 -6.97 9.13 -1.79
N SER A 54 -6.13 10.16 -1.65
CA SER A 54 -6.50 11.42 -0.99
C SER A 54 -7.71 12.08 -1.66
N ARG A 55 -7.74 12.17 -3.00
CA ARG A 55 -8.87 12.73 -3.76
C ARG A 55 -10.12 11.88 -3.64
N LEU A 56 -9.99 10.56 -3.72
CA LEU A 56 -11.09 9.63 -3.44
C LEU A 56 -11.70 9.89 -2.06
N ALA A 57 -10.87 9.90 -1.01
CA ALA A 57 -11.31 10.14 0.35
C ALA A 57 -12.05 11.48 0.47
N LYS A 58 -11.52 12.54 -0.16
CA LYS A 58 -12.16 13.87 -0.13
C LYS A 58 -13.53 13.91 -0.80
N GLY A 59 -13.80 13.02 -1.73
CA GLY A 59 -15.12 12.84 -2.37
C GLY A 59 -16.16 12.12 -1.51
N LEU A 60 -15.78 11.48 -0.41
CA LEU A 60 -16.70 10.75 0.45
C LEU A 60 -17.60 11.69 1.27
N PRO A 61 -18.88 11.34 1.46
CA PRO A 61 -19.89 12.29 2.00
C PRO A 61 -19.59 12.83 3.41
N ARG A 62 -18.92 12.05 4.27
CA ARG A 62 -18.63 12.45 5.66
C ARG A 62 -17.26 13.09 5.83
N VAL A 63 -16.37 12.93 4.85
CA VAL A 63 -14.99 13.42 4.98
C VAL A 63 -14.92 14.94 4.83
N GLN A 64 -14.49 15.58 5.89
CA GLN A 64 -14.35 17.03 5.97
C GLN A 64 -12.96 17.50 5.60
N ARG A 65 -11.93 16.78 6.09
CA ARG A 65 -10.54 17.11 5.89
C ARG A 65 -9.75 15.88 5.42
N VAL A 66 -8.92 16.08 4.42
CA VAL A 66 -7.93 15.10 3.97
C VAL A 66 -6.57 15.77 3.92
N VAL A 67 -5.57 15.08 4.46
CA VAL A 67 -4.16 15.47 4.34
C VAL A 67 -3.39 14.29 3.77
N GLY A 68 -2.67 14.50 2.68
CA GLY A 68 -1.70 13.55 2.15
C GLY A 68 -0.29 13.89 2.61
N VAL A 69 0.49 12.87 2.99
CA VAL A 69 1.92 13.00 3.31
C VAL A 69 2.74 12.04 2.47
N ASP A 70 3.83 12.54 1.90
CA ASP A 70 4.76 11.76 1.08
C ASP A 70 6.17 12.34 1.20
N PRO A 71 7.24 11.53 1.19
CA PRO A 71 8.61 12.04 1.18
C PRO A 71 9.03 12.59 -0.19
N THR A 72 8.37 12.16 -1.28
CA THR A 72 8.73 12.38 -2.68
C THR A 72 8.16 13.70 -3.20
N TRP A 73 9.01 14.68 -3.45
CA TRP A 73 8.55 16.00 -3.90
C TRP A 73 7.97 15.97 -5.33
N ALA A 74 8.50 15.13 -6.20
CA ALA A 74 7.98 14.95 -7.55
C ALA A 74 6.53 14.46 -7.56
N GLN A 75 6.14 13.59 -6.64
CA GLN A 75 4.77 13.15 -6.44
C GLN A 75 3.88 14.28 -5.91
N LEU A 76 4.30 14.94 -4.85
CA LEU A 76 3.53 16.01 -4.22
C LEU A 76 3.24 17.19 -5.15
N ARG A 77 4.18 17.55 -6.04
CA ARG A 77 3.95 18.59 -7.05
C ARG A 77 2.77 18.25 -7.96
N VAL A 78 2.67 16.99 -8.38
CA VAL A 78 1.55 16.52 -9.19
C VAL A 78 0.26 16.49 -8.39
N ALA A 79 0.31 15.99 -7.15
CA ALA A 79 -0.86 15.96 -6.25
C ALA A 79 -1.44 17.37 -6.03
N ILE A 80 -0.59 18.36 -5.76
CA ILE A 80 -0.99 19.76 -5.60
C ILE A 80 -1.58 20.33 -6.91
N GLY A 81 -0.95 20.03 -8.04
CA GLY A 81 -1.39 20.49 -9.37
C GLY A 81 -2.75 19.91 -9.79
N ARG A 82 -3.03 18.67 -9.43
CA ARG A 82 -4.33 18.01 -9.69
C ARG A 82 -5.45 18.56 -8.79
N GLY A 83 -5.14 19.13 -7.63
CA GLY A 83 -6.11 19.75 -6.74
C GLY A 83 -7.10 18.74 -6.13
N GLY A 84 -8.40 19.04 -6.21
CA GLY A 84 -9.47 18.13 -5.72
C GLY A 84 -9.78 18.26 -4.23
N GLY A 85 -9.15 19.20 -3.51
CA GLY A 85 -9.50 19.60 -2.14
C GLY A 85 -8.67 19.00 -0.99
N PRO A 86 -7.85 17.92 -1.14
CA PRO A 86 -6.89 17.54 -0.11
C PRO A 86 -5.79 18.58 0.08
N ALA A 87 -5.25 18.66 1.30
CA ALA A 87 -3.97 19.33 1.56
C ALA A 87 -2.83 18.32 1.47
N PHE A 88 -1.66 18.75 1.00
CA PHE A 88 -0.49 17.89 0.86
C PHE A 88 0.71 18.48 1.59
N THR A 89 1.51 17.61 2.22
CA THR A 89 2.73 18.01 2.91
C THR A 89 3.84 16.99 2.69
N ARG A 90 5.09 17.47 2.65
CA ARG A 90 6.25 16.58 2.61
C ARG A 90 6.56 16.07 4.01
N GLY A 91 6.77 14.75 4.16
CA GLY A 91 7.10 14.14 5.45
C GLY A 91 7.44 12.67 5.30
N ASP A 92 8.11 12.17 6.35
CA ASP A 92 8.45 10.76 6.49
C ASP A 92 7.39 10.08 7.37
N ALA A 93 6.94 8.88 6.98
CA ALA A 93 5.98 8.08 7.73
C ALA A 93 6.51 7.68 9.13
N ALA A 94 7.83 7.49 9.28
CA ALA A 94 8.46 7.20 10.55
C ALA A 94 8.56 8.43 11.48
N ARG A 95 8.19 9.63 10.99
CA ARG A 95 8.14 10.88 11.75
C ARG A 95 7.12 11.83 11.18
N LEU A 96 5.85 11.53 11.39
CA LEU A 96 4.73 12.30 10.84
C LEU A 96 4.68 13.73 11.40
N PRO A 97 4.56 14.76 10.56
CA PRO A 97 4.57 16.16 10.99
C PRO A 97 3.21 16.63 11.56
N PHE A 98 2.55 15.75 12.32
CA PHE A 98 1.23 16.01 12.90
C PHE A 98 1.24 15.80 14.41
N ARG A 99 0.34 16.49 15.10
CA ARG A 99 0.12 16.30 16.55
C ARG A 99 -0.56 14.95 16.82
N ASP A 100 -0.47 14.50 18.06
CA ASP A 100 -1.20 13.35 18.56
C ASP A 100 -2.72 13.53 18.36
N ASN A 101 -3.41 12.43 18.11
CA ASN A 101 -4.87 12.38 17.99
C ASN A 101 -5.45 13.39 16.97
N ALA A 102 -4.78 13.58 15.84
CA ALA A 102 -5.18 14.56 14.83
C ALA A 102 -6.22 14.04 13.85
N PHE A 103 -6.29 12.72 13.63
CA PHE A 103 -7.11 12.08 12.61
C PHE A 103 -7.99 10.99 13.20
N ASP A 104 -9.16 10.78 12.63
CA ASP A 104 -10.02 9.64 12.97
C ASP A 104 -9.87 8.46 12.02
N ALA A 105 -9.24 8.69 10.86
CA ALA A 105 -8.82 7.63 9.96
C ALA A 105 -7.44 7.91 9.35
N VAL A 106 -6.66 6.84 9.19
CA VAL A 106 -5.41 6.81 8.42
C VAL A 106 -5.56 5.76 7.34
N VAL A 107 -5.06 6.04 6.15
CA VAL A 107 -4.93 5.07 5.06
C VAL A 107 -3.50 5.07 4.55
N ALA A 108 -2.99 3.89 4.18
CA ALA A 108 -1.74 3.73 3.47
C ALA A 108 -1.92 2.63 2.42
N CYS A 109 -1.71 2.97 1.15
CA CYS A 109 -1.90 2.04 0.04
C CYS A 109 -0.57 1.75 -0.65
N LEU A 110 -0.07 0.51 -0.51
CA LEU A 110 1.15 0.00 -1.14
C LEU A 110 2.39 0.86 -0.80
N VAL A 111 2.59 1.13 0.49
CA VAL A 111 3.64 2.02 1.00
C VAL A 111 4.54 1.34 2.02
N PHE A 112 3.97 0.54 2.94
CA PHE A 112 4.70 0.02 4.09
C PHE A 112 5.74 -1.03 3.72
N GLU A 113 5.62 -1.66 2.57
CA GLU A 113 6.63 -2.51 1.95
C GLU A 113 7.86 -1.76 1.42
N HIS A 114 7.83 -0.43 1.45
CA HIS A 114 8.93 0.43 1.03
C HIS A 114 9.57 1.20 2.20
N ILE A 115 9.00 1.10 3.41
CA ILE A 115 9.47 1.82 4.59
C ILE A 115 10.47 0.96 5.38
N VAL A 116 11.72 1.39 5.49
CA VAL A 116 12.76 0.71 6.28
C VAL A 116 12.37 0.69 7.76
N ALA A 117 12.02 1.83 8.34
CA ALA A 117 11.65 2.00 9.74
C ALA A 117 10.15 1.71 9.98
N VAL A 118 9.70 0.50 9.64
CA VAL A 118 8.27 0.13 9.69
C VAL A 118 7.67 0.20 11.10
N ASP A 119 8.44 -0.12 12.15
CA ASP A 119 7.97 -0.02 13.54
C ASP A 119 7.68 1.43 13.94
N ASP A 120 8.59 2.34 13.58
CA ASP A 120 8.41 3.77 13.85
C ASP A 120 7.23 4.32 13.06
N ALA A 121 7.05 3.92 11.81
CA ALA A 121 5.91 4.33 10.99
C ALA A 121 4.58 3.86 11.57
N ILE A 122 4.50 2.62 12.06
CA ILE A 122 3.31 2.09 12.73
C ILE A 122 3.06 2.82 14.06
N ALA A 123 4.11 3.11 14.83
CA ALA A 123 3.99 3.89 16.05
C ALA A 123 3.48 5.32 15.80
N GLU A 124 3.95 5.97 14.74
CA GLU A 124 3.48 7.29 14.32
C GLU A 124 2.03 7.28 13.86
N VAL A 125 1.61 6.25 13.10
CA VAL A 125 0.19 6.06 12.75
C VAL A 125 -0.65 5.94 14.01
N ALA A 126 -0.24 5.11 14.97
CA ALA A 126 -0.96 4.96 16.25
C ALA A 126 -1.03 6.29 17.03
N ARG A 127 0.06 7.06 17.05
CA ARG A 127 0.14 8.36 17.75
C ARG A 127 -0.81 9.41 17.15
N VAL A 128 -0.88 9.49 15.83
CA VAL A 128 -1.71 10.53 15.17
C VAL A 128 -3.18 10.14 15.09
N LEU A 129 -3.53 8.86 15.27
CA LEU A 129 -4.91 8.41 15.36
C LEU A 129 -5.55 8.84 16.68
N ARG A 130 -6.80 9.27 16.60
CA ARG A 130 -7.66 9.46 17.78
C ARG A 130 -7.96 8.11 18.43
N PRO A 131 -8.30 8.10 19.74
CA PRO A 131 -8.88 6.90 20.34
C PRO A 131 -10.02 6.35 19.48
N ARG A 132 -10.02 5.03 19.25
CA ARG A 132 -10.95 4.30 18.38
C ARG A 132 -10.90 4.69 16.90
N GLY A 133 -9.94 5.50 16.48
CA GLY A 133 -9.69 5.80 15.07
C GLY A 133 -9.26 4.55 14.29
N ARG A 134 -9.40 4.56 12.98
CA ARG A 134 -9.13 3.40 12.11
C ARG A 134 -7.90 3.62 11.25
N PHE A 135 -7.16 2.55 11.04
CA PHE A 135 -6.09 2.48 10.07
C PHE A 135 -6.41 1.42 9.00
N ALA A 136 -6.52 1.84 7.77
CA ALA A 136 -6.66 0.96 6.62
C ALA A 136 -5.29 0.79 5.96
N LEU A 137 -4.68 -0.37 6.15
CA LEU A 137 -3.36 -0.71 5.63
C LEU A 137 -3.50 -1.67 4.46
N PHE A 138 -3.13 -1.20 3.27
CA PHE A 138 -3.08 -1.97 2.03
C PHE A 138 -1.63 -2.31 1.74
N LEU A 139 -1.34 -3.57 1.51
CA LEU A 139 -0.01 -4.07 1.18
C LEU A 139 -0.06 -4.99 -0.04
N ASN A 140 0.96 -4.96 -0.85
CA ASN A 140 1.27 -6.14 -1.66
C ASN A 140 1.37 -7.33 -0.73
N HIS A 141 0.72 -8.44 -1.09
CA HIS A 141 0.64 -9.57 -0.18
C HIS A 141 2.04 -10.11 0.14
N PRO A 142 2.42 -10.29 1.42
CA PRO A 142 3.77 -10.75 1.79
C PRO A 142 4.18 -12.08 1.13
N LEU A 143 3.21 -12.97 0.85
CA LEU A 143 3.46 -14.21 0.12
C LEU A 143 3.97 -13.93 -1.30
N LEU A 144 3.40 -12.93 -1.98
CA LEU A 144 3.79 -12.55 -3.34
C LEU A 144 5.15 -11.85 -3.34
N GLN A 145 5.38 -10.95 -2.38
CA GLN A 145 6.61 -10.17 -2.23
C GLN A 145 7.79 -10.96 -1.61
N THR A 146 7.61 -12.26 -1.36
CA THR A 146 8.70 -13.10 -0.85
C THR A 146 9.80 -13.23 -1.90
N PRO A 147 11.08 -12.94 -1.57
CA PRO A 147 12.20 -13.13 -2.48
C PRO A 147 12.26 -14.55 -3.02
N ASN A 148 12.63 -14.69 -4.29
CA ASN A 148 12.67 -15.96 -5.01
C ASN A 148 11.31 -16.69 -5.15
N SER A 149 10.19 -15.99 -4.89
CA SER A 149 8.85 -16.48 -5.22
C SER A 149 8.54 -16.24 -6.69
N GLY A 150 7.62 -16.99 -7.25
CA GLY A 150 7.18 -16.80 -8.62
C GLY A 150 6.46 -18.01 -9.19
N TRP A 151 5.90 -17.83 -10.37
CA TRP A 151 5.33 -18.91 -11.15
C TRP A 151 6.42 -19.83 -11.67
N ILE A 152 6.19 -21.13 -11.50
CA ILE A 152 6.99 -22.21 -12.10
C ILE A 152 6.13 -22.93 -13.12
N ASP A 153 6.69 -23.07 -14.31
CA ASP A 153 6.11 -23.82 -15.43
C ASP A 153 6.92 -25.10 -15.59
N ASP A 154 6.51 -26.17 -14.91
CA ASP A 154 7.24 -27.44 -14.90
C ASP A 154 6.78 -28.32 -16.06
N GLN A 155 7.51 -28.25 -17.16
CA GLN A 155 7.29 -29.02 -18.38
C GLN A 155 7.90 -30.43 -18.32
N VAL A 156 8.63 -30.77 -17.26
CA VAL A 156 9.24 -32.09 -17.07
C VAL A 156 8.25 -33.08 -16.47
N LEU A 157 7.28 -32.61 -15.72
CA LEU A 157 6.21 -33.45 -15.19
C LEU A 157 5.27 -33.96 -16.28
N ASP A 158 4.63 -35.11 -16.03
CA ASP A 158 3.60 -35.68 -16.89
C ASP A 158 2.32 -35.97 -16.08
N PRO A 159 1.25 -35.18 -16.20
CA PRO A 159 1.15 -34.00 -17.08
C PRO A 159 1.99 -32.80 -16.58
N PRO A 160 2.34 -31.84 -17.46
CA PRO A 160 2.99 -30.60 -17.07
C PRO A 160 2.18 -29.84 -16.00
N GLU A 161 2.86 -29.24 -15.04
CA GLU A 161 2.23 -28.50 -13.95
C GLU A 161 2.69 -27.03 -13.92
N GLN A 162 1.76 -26.16 -13.56
CA GLN A 162 2.04 -24.75 -13.28
C GLN A 162 1.66 -24.46 -11.84
N TYR A 163 2.60 -23.91 -11.06
CA TYR A 163 2.37 -23.62 -9.64
C TYR A 163 3.15 -22.40 -9.15
N TRP A 164 2.64 -21.79 -8.07
CA TRP A 164 3.36 -20.71 -7.39
C TRP A 164 4.38 -21.29 -6.41
N ARG A 165 5.66 -21.01 -6.65
CA ARG A 165 6.73 -21.30 -5.70
C ARG A 165 6.81 -20.18 -4.67
N VAL A 166 6.80 -20.51 -3.38
CA VAL A 166 7.12 -19.59 -2.28
C VAL A 166 8.61 -19.72 -1.96
N GLY A 167 9.29 -18.59 -1.88
CA GLY A 167 10.71 -18.52 -1.49
C GLY A 167 10.92 -18.46 0.03
N ASP A 168 11.89 -17.66 0.48
CA ASP A 168 12.33 -17.59 1.87
C ASP A 168 11.41 -16.68 2.73
N TYR A 169 10.14 -17.03 2.84
CA TYR A 169 9.07 -16.23 3.45
C TYR A 169 9.39 -15.70 4.86
N LEU A 170 10.10 -16.44 5.69
CA LEU A 170 10.38 -16.06 7.08
C LEU A 170 11.62 -15.12 7.21
N VAL A 171 12.33 -14.89 6.12
CA VAL A 171 13.53 -14.05 6.11
C VAL A 171 13.16 -12.65 5.66
N GLU A 172 13.35 -11.65 6.54
CA GLU A 172 13.22 -10.24 6.13
C GLU A 172 14.38 -9.92 5.17
N ASP A 173 14.07 -9.32 4.03
CA ASP A 173 15.03 -8.99 2.99
C ASP A 173 14.70 -7.67 2.32
N GLU A 174 15.73 -6.99 1.82
CA GLU A 174 15.60 -5.79 1.00
C GLU A 174 16.07 -6.13 -0.41
N SER A 175 15.16 -6.02 -1.38
CA SER A 175 15.45 -6.21 -2.79
C SER A 175 15.29 -4.89 -3.55
N LEU A 176 16.12 -4.69 -4.56
CA LEU A 176 15.94 -3.64 -5.57
C LEU A 176 15.44 -4.32 -6.84
N GLU A 177 14.17 -4.19 -7.11
CA GLU A 177 13.51 -4.87 -8.23
C GLU A 177 13.47 -3.97 -9.46
N GLU A 178 13.87 -4.51 -10.61
CA GLU A 178 13.64 -3.88 -11.90
C GLU A 178 12.21 -4.19 -12.32
N VAL A 179 11.29 -3.26 -12.01
CA VAL A 179 9.84 -3.41 -12.28
C VAL A 179 9.48 -3.13 -13.74
N GLU A 180 10.31 -2.33 -14.41
CA GLU A 180 10.31 -2.09 -15.85
C GLU A 180 11.75 -1.79 -16.27
N LYS A 181 12.03 -1.81 -17.57
CA LYS A 181 13.37 -1.54 -18.08
C LYS A 181 13.93 -0.23 -17.53
N ASP A 182 15.06 -0.31 -16.85
CA ASP A 182 15.77 0.81 -16.22
C ASP A 182 14.99 1.50 -15.05
N VAL A 183 13.89 0.90 -14.55
CA VAL A 183 13.10 1.39 -13.40
C VAL A 183 13.30 0.46 -12.22
N PHE A 184 14.01 0.95 -11.20
CA PHE A 184 14.37 0.18 -10.02
C PHE A 184 13.64 0.70 -8.78
N ILE A 185 12.87 -0.17 -8.12
CA ILE A 185 12.10 0.14 -6.92
C ILE A 185 12.57 -0.75 -5.76
N PRO A 186 12.86 -0.18 -4.58
CA PRO A 186 13.20 -0.96 -3.40
C PRO A 186 11.95 -1.57 -2.76
N PHE A 187 11.99 -2.88 -2.51
CA PHE A 187 10.99 -3.61 -1.74
C PHE A 187 11.64 -4.22 -0.49
N LEU A 188 10.90 -4.18 0.61
CA LEU A 188 11.30 -4.78 1.87
C LEU A 188 10.33 -5.90 2.21
N HIS A 189 10.73 -7.13 1.89
CA HIS A 189 9.95 -8.29 2.29
C HIS A 189 9.94 -8.45 3.80
N ARG A 190 8.74 -8.64 4.35
CA ARG A 190 8.50 -8.97 5.76
C ARG A 190 7.38 -9.99 5.87
N PRO A 191 7.52 -11.03 6.68
CA PRO A 191 6.42 -11.95 6.96
C PRO A 191 5.20 -11.19 7.51
N LEU A 192 4.00 -11.68 7.26
CA LEU A 192 2.77 -11.09 7.78
C LEU A 192 2.82 -10.88 9.31
N SER A 193 3.40 -11.82 10.03
CA SER A 193 3.56 -11.74 11.49
C SER A 193 4.34 -10.50 11.95
N ARG A 194 5.23 -9.97 11.12
CA ARG A 194 6.01 -8.77 11.42
C ARG A 194 5.12 -7.53 11.49
N TYR A 195 4.22 -7.37 10.53
CA TYR A 195 3.22 -6.29 10.52
C TYR A 195 2.21 -6.44 11.64
N VAL A 196 1.61 -7.63 11.80
CA VAL A 196 0.61 -7.91 12.85
C VAL A 196 1.16 -7.62 14.23
N ASN A 197 2.37 -8.10 14.54
CA ASN A 197 2.99 -7.88 15.85
C ASN A 197 3.34 -6.40 16.08
N ALA A 198 3.75 -5.65 15.05
CA ALA A 198 4.02 -4.23 15.18
C ALA A 198 2.73 -3.43 15.45
N LEU A 199 1.64 -3.76 14.78
CA LEU A 199 0.32 -3.16 15.03
C LEU A 199 -0.12 -3.40 16.48
N VAL A 200 -0.09 -4.65 16.93
CA VAL A 200 -0.53 -5.04 18.29
C VAL A 200 0.32 -4.36 19.37
N ARG A 201 1.65 -4.30 19.22
CA ARG A 201 2.54 -3.60 20.16
C ARG A 201 2.22 -2.11 20.33
N ASN A 202 1.63 -1.49 19.31
CA ASN A 202 1.23 -0.08 19.31
C ASN A 202 -0.26 0.13 19.65
N GLY A 203 -0.94 -0.86 20.24
CA GLY A 203 -2.34 -0.73 20.65
C GLY A 203 -3.33 -0.67 19.48
N LEU A 204 -2.93 -1.20 18.34
CA LEU A 204 -3.77 -1.28 17.14
C LEU A 204 -4.33 -2.70 17.02
N THR A 205 -5.65 -2.84 17.09
CA THR A 205 -6.36 -4.13 17.01
C THR A 205 -6.89 -4.35 15.60
N ILE A 206 -6.58 -5.49 15.00
CA ILE A 206 -7.11 -5.87 13.68
C ILE A 206 -8.61 -6.19 13.83
N GLU A 207 -9.46 -5.43 13.13
CA GLU A 207 -10.90 -5.67 13.06
C GLU A 207 -11.26 -6.61 11.89
N ARG A 208 -10.53 -6.47 10.77
CA ARG A 208 -10.78 -7.21 9.53
C ARG A 208 -9.48 -7.38 8.75
N MET A 209 -9.31 -8.53 8.16
CA MET A 209 -8.28 -8.82 7.16
C MET A 209 -8.95 -9.33 5.90
N GLU A 210 -8.53 -8.83 4.76
CA GLU A 210 -9.00 -9.28 3.46
C GLU A 210 -7.82 -9.63 2.54
N GLU A 211 -8.03 -10.72 1.81
CA GLU A 211 -7.15 -11.21 0.75
C GLU A 211 -8.03 -11.39 -0.50
N PRO A 212 -8.37 -10.29 -1.18
CA PRO A 212 -9.28 -10.37 -2.31
C PRO A 212 -8.61 -11.07 -3.49
N ALA A 213 -9.39 -11.85 -4.25
CA ALA A 213 -8.91 -12.40 -5.50
C ALA A 213 -8.50 -11.27 -6.47
N PRO A 214 -7.45 -11.44 -7.27
CA PRO A 214 -7.05 -10.43 -8.26
C PRO A 214 -8.22 -10.03 -9.17
N PRO A 215 -8.37 -8.74 -9.53
CA PRO A 215 -9.48 -8.26 -10.31
C PRO A 215 -9.41 -8.71 -11.77
N ALA A 216 -10.55 -8.62 -12.47
CA ALA A 216 -10.70 -9.13 -13.84
C ALA A 216 -9.71 -8.48 -14.82
N GLY A 217 -9.47 -7.18 -14.67
CA GLY A 217 -8.52 -6.47 -15.53
C GLY A 217 -7.08 -6.94 -15.34
N PHE A 218 -6.68 -7.26 -14.11
CA PHE A 218 -5.38 -7.89 -13.86
C PHE A 218 -5.30 -9.30 -14.47
N LEU A 219 -6.30 -10.14 -14.23
CA LEU A 219 -6.32 -11.53 -14.74
C LEU A 219 -6.28 -11.57 -16.27
N ALA A 220 -6.88 -10.58 -16.94
CA ALA A 220 -6.80 -10.47 -18.39
C ALA A 220 -5.35 -10.20 -18.89
N ARG A 221 -4.52 -9.51 -18.09
CA ARG A 221 -3.10 -9.27 -18.38
C ARG A 221 -2.20 -10.46 -18.03
N ALA A 222 -2.63 -11.31 -17.09
CA ALA A 222 -1.91 -12.50 -16.59
C ALA A 222 -2.53 -13.80 -17.10
N SER A 223 -3.07 -13.80 -18.31
CA SER A 223 -3.83 -14.92 -18.90
C SER A 223 -3.03 -16.20 -19.11
N GLU A 224 -1.70 -16.13 -19.12
CA GLU A 224 -0.79 -17.27 -19.18
C GLU A 224 -0.77 -18.10 -17.89
N TYR A 225 -1.23 -17.56 -16.76
CA TYR A 225 -1.23 -18.23 -15.47
C TYR A 225 -2.66 -18.63 -15.06
N ALA A 226 -3.05 -19.85 -15.39
CA ALA A 226 -4.43 -20.34 -15.16
C ALA A 226 -4.89 -20.26 -13.70
N ALA A 227 -3.96 -20.40 -12.74
CA ALA A 227 -4.24 -20.32 -11.30
C ALA A 227 -4.03 -18.92 -10.69
N ALA A 228 -3.78 -17.88 -11.49
CA ALA A 228 -3.52 -16.53 -10.99
C ALA A 228 -4.63 -16.01 -10.06
N ALA A 229 -5.89 -16.38 -10.32
CA ALA A 229 -7.03 -16.00 -9.49
C ALA A 229 -7.03 -16.61 -8.07
N THR A 230 -6.17 -17.60 -7.81
CA THR A 230 -6.09 -18.30 -6.51
C THR A 230 -4.91 -17.84 -5.64
N ILE A 231 -4.08 -16.96 -6.15
CA ILE A 231 -2.93 -16.43 -5.43
C ILE A 231 -3.23 -14.98 -5.04
N PRO A 232 -3.27 -14.64 -3.72
CA PRO A 232 -3.58 -13.29 -3.28
C PRO A 232 -2.44 -12.33 -3.63
N ARG A 233 -2.77 -11.20 -4.25
CA ARG A 233 -1.83 -10.13 -4.58
C ARG A 233 -1.89 -8.98 -3.60
N LEU A 234 -3.10 -8.67 -3.14
CA LEU A 234 -3.40 -7.60 -2.21
C LEU A 234 -3.79 -8.17 -0.84
N MET A 235 -3.30 -7.55 0.21
CA MET A 235 -3.77 -7.74 1.57
C MET A 235 -4.25 -6.42 2.15
N VAL A 236 -5.42 -6.44 2.78
CA VAL A 236 -5.97 -5.28 3.48
C VAL A 236 -6.17 -5.60 4.95
N LEU A 237 -5.58 -4.80 5.82
CA LEU A 237 -5.83 -4.85 7.26
C LEU A 237 -6.62 -3.60 7.68
N LEU A 238 -7.84 -3.79 8.17
CA LEU A 238 -8.58 -2.74 8.84
C LEU A 238 -8.35 -2.86 10.34
N VAL A 239 -7.79 -1.81 10.92
CA VAL A 239 -7.24 -1.80 12.27
C VAL A 239 -7.87 -0.67 13.07
N ARG A 240 -8.10 -0.88 14.37
CA ARG A 240 -8.65 0.13 15.28
C ARG A 240 -7.63 0.49 16.37
N ALA A 241 -7.45 1.77 16.62
CA ALA A 241 -6.71 2.27 17.78
C ALA A 241 -7.49 1.99 19.07
N SER A 242 -6.75 1.66 20.14
CA SER A 242 -7.30 1.51 21.51
C SER A 242 -7.95 2.79 22.02
N ASP A 243 -8.71 2.68 23.11
CA ASP A 243 -9.33 3.81 23.83
C ASP A 243 -8.28 4.70 24.49
#